data_1ea75da84773b1854b5bec507450ff3f
#
_entry.id   1ea75da84773b1854b5bec507450ff3f
#
_cell.length_a   1.000
_cell.length_b   1.000
_cell.length_c   1.000
_cell.angle_alpha   90.00
_cell.angle_beta   90.00
_cell.angle_gamma   90.00
#
_symmetry.space_group_name_H-M   'P 1'
#
loop_
_entity.id
_entity.type
_entity.pdbx_description
1 polymer ?
#
loop_
_entity_poly.entity_id
_entity_poly.type
_entity_poly.pdbx_seq_one_letter_code
_entity_poly.pdbx_strand_id
1 'polypeptide(L)'
;MRRATSVHAKGTWPQDREVATVTLDFEDRHRRRIRLVDDGGADFLLDLPEATRFGDGDALAVADSGDMIRVIAAAEAVADITAPHIDAAVKLAWHIGNRHTPMQVLPGGGLRIRDDHVLVAMVERLGAEVHRHHAGFSPEAGAYHDGGGAGHHHHLSLIHIS
;
A
#
# COMPACT_ATOMS: atom_id res chain seq x y z
N MET A 1 -7.92 -8.54 25.63
CA MET A 1 -7.43 -7.75 24.50
C MET A 1 -8.08 -8.21 23.23
N ARG A 2 -8.53 -7.28 22.42
CA ARG A 2 -9.14 -7.62 21.15
C ARG A 2 -8.11 -8.29 20.23
N ARG A 3 -8.57 -9.23 19.43
CA ARG A 3 -7.70 -9.86 18.45
C ARG A 3 -8.27 -9.65 17.07
N ALA A 4 -7.53 -9.07 16.18
CA ALA A 4 -7.94 -8.89 14.79
C ALA A 4 -7.31 -10.01 13.95
N THR A 5 -8.14 -10.79 13.28
CA THR A 5 -7.71 -12.04 12.67
C THR A 5 -7.87 -12.10 11.16
N SER A 6 -8.49 -11.11 10.55
CA SER A 6 -8.62 -11.09 9.09
C SER A 6 -8.63 -9.66 8.57
N VAL A 7 -8.31 -9.52 7.29
CA VAL A 7 -8.29 -8.23 6.61
C VAL A 7 -9.40 -8.23 5.58
N HIS A 8 -10.17 -7.15 5.52
CA HIS A 8 -11.25 -6.98 4.57
C HIS A 8 -10.95 -5.76 3.71
N ALA A 9 -10.97 -5.93 2.41
CA ALA A 9 -10.60 -4.87 1.48
C ALA A 9 -11.55 -3.67 1.55
N LYS A 10 -11.02 -2.50 1.25
CA LYS A 10 -11.80 -1.27 1.21
C LYS A 10 -13.06 -1.49 0.38
N GLY A 11 -14.17 -1.05 0.92
CA GLY A 11 -15.45 -1.14 0.21
C GLY A 11 -16.15 -2.49 0.31
N THR A 12 -15.57 -3.47 1.01
CA THR A 12 -16.15 -4.80 1.10
C THR A 12 -16.65 -5.14 2.51
N TRP A 13 -16.59 -4.22 3.43
CA TRP A 13 -16.97 -4.47 4.82
C TRP A 13 -18.01 -3.46 5.30
N PRO A 14 -18.85 -3.85 6.30
CA PRO A 14 -19.93 -2.97 6.76
C PRO A 14 -19.40 -1.82 7.59
N GLN A 15 -19.57 -0.60 7.09
CA GLN A 15 -19.01 0.57 7.77
C GLN A 15 -19.67 0.87 9.10
N ASP A 16 -20.89 0.40 9.32
CA ASP A 16 -21.54 0.57 10.61
C ASP A 16 -20.92 -0.31 11.70
N ARG A 17 -20.00 -1.19 11.34
CA ARG A 17 -19.29 -2.01 12.32
C ARG A 17 -17.93 -1.39 12.69
N GLU A 18 -17.60 -0.24 12.18
CA GLU A 18 -16.34 0.40 12.53
C GLU A 18 -16.38 0.87 13.98
N VAL A 19 -15.45 0.41 14.78
CA VAL A 19 -15.37 0.79 16.21
C VAL A 19 -14.14 1.63 16.50
N ALA A 20 -13.16 1.62 15.60
CA ALA A 20 -11.90 2.34 15.80
C ALA A 20 -11.17 2.49 14.48
N THR A 21 -10.13 3.31 14.46
CA THR A 21 -9.20 3.40 13.34
C THR A 21 -7.79 3.15 13.86
N VAL A 22 -6.90 2.74 12.97
CA VAL A 22 -5.48 2.60 13.28
C VAL A 22 -4.69 3.22 12.14
N THR A 23 -3.77 4.11 12.47
CA THR A 23 -2.99 4.85 11.47
C THR A 23 -1.59 4.26 11.41
N LEU A 24 -1.22 3.73 10.25
CA LEU A 24 0.02 2.99 10.08
C LEU A 24 0.72 3.42 8.79
N ASP A 25 2.05 3.50 8.82
CA ASP A 25 2.83 3.81 7.63
C ASP A 25 2.94 2.58 6.71
N PHE A 26 3.62 2.74 5.59
CA PHE A 26 3.75 1.67 4.61
C PHE A 26 4.39 0.43 5.20
N GLU A 27 5.46 0.59 5.97
CA GLU A 27 6.18 -0.55 6.54
C GLU A 27 5.29 -1.33 7.51
N ASP A 28 4.54 -0.61 8.32
CA ASP A 28 3.71 -1.26 9.34
C ASP A 28 2.42 -1.87 8.79
N ARG A 29 2.12 -1.64 7.52
CA ARG A 29 0.95 -2.24 6.90
C ARG A 29 1.26 -3.57 6.19
N HIS A 30 2.40 -4.20 6.50
CA HIS A 30 2.70 -5.54 6.02
C HIS A 30 3.12 -6.38 7.22
N ARG A 31 2.18 -7.05 7.83
CA ARG A 31 2.40 -7.73 9.11
C ARG A 31 1.63 -9.03 9.16
N ARG A 32 2.06 -9.93 10.02
CA ARG A 32 1.35 -11.14 10.36
C ARG A 32 0.84 -11.06 11.79
N ARG A 33 1.71 -10.76 12.74
CA ARG A 33 1.33 -10.74 14.15
C ARG A 33 2.06 -9.62 14.86
N ILE A 34 1.33 -8.70 15.44
CA ILE A 34 1.93 -7.59 16.14
C ILE A 34 0.88 -6.96 17.07
N ARG A 35 1.34 -6.44 18.20
CA ARG A 35 0.47 -5.67 19.09
C ARG A 35 0.45 -4.24 18.57
N LEU A 36 -0.72 -3.71 18.42
CA LEU A 36 -0.92 -2.36 17.92
C LEU A 36 -1.77 -1.55 18.90
N VAL A 37 -1.74 -0.25 18.77
CA VAL A 37 -2.57 0.66 19.54
C VAL A 37 -3.43 1.41 18.53
N ASP A 38 -4.73 1.40 18.72
CA ASP A 38 -5.61 2.13 17.82
C ASP A 38 -5.54 3.63 18.07
N ASP A 39 -6.16 4.41 17.22
CA ASP A 39 -6.09 5.87 17.31
C ASP A 39 -6.79 6.42 18.56
N GLY A 40 -7.61 5.63 19.19
CA GLY A 40 -8.24 6.00 20.47
C GLY A 40 -7.39 5.62 21.68
N GLY A 41 -6.26 4.98 21.49
CA GLY A 41 -5.37 4.60 22.56
C GLY A 41 -5.57 3.20 23.12
N ALA A 42 -6.42 2.40 22.52
CA ALA A 42 -6.69 1.05 23.02
C ALA A 42 -5.84 0.02 22.29
N ASP A 43 -5.29 -0.91 23.02
CA ASP A 43 -4.45 -1.97 22.47
C ASP A 43 -5.27 -3.03 21.78
N PHE A 44 -4.70 -3.63 20.76
CA PHE A 44 -5.25 -4.85 20.19
C PHE A 44 -4.12 -5.69 19.58
N LEU A 45 -4.36 -6.98 19.41
CA LEU A 45 -3.39 -7.85 18.79
C LEU A 45 -3.83 -8.14 17.36
N LEU A 46 -2.97 -7.80 16.40
CA LEU A 46 -3.17 -8.24 15.03
C LEU A 46 -2.60 -9.65 14.98
N ASP A 47 -3.38 -10.62 14.54
CA ASP A 47 -2.96 -12.02 14.51
C ASP A 47 -3.53 -12.67 13.26
N LEU A 48 -2.84 -12.48 12.15
CA LEU A 48 -3.28 -12.99 10.85
C LEU A 48 -2.67 -14.38 10.58
N PRO A 49 -3.30 -15.18 9.76
CA PRO A 49 -2.76 -16.49 9.45
C PRO A 49 -1.45 -16.42 8.69
N GLU A 50 -1.24 -15.34 7.95
CA GLU A 50 0.02 -15.17 7.24
C GLU A 50 0.29 -13.69 7.06
N ALA A 51 1.53 -13.34 6.77
CA ALA A 51 1.90 -11.95 6.60
C ALA A 51 1.11 -11.36 5.42
N THR A 52 0.45 -10.26 5.65
CA THR A 52 -0.46 -9.66 4.69
C THR A 52 -0.20 -8.17 4.61
N ARG A 53 -0.22 -7.63 3.39
CA ARG A 53 -0.17 -6.19 3.21
C ARG A 53 -1.60 -5.68 3.14
N PHE A 54 -1.90 -4.66 3.94
CA PHE A 54 -3.21 -4.03 3.91
C PHE A 54 -3.04 -2.53 3.67
N GLY A 55 -4.06 -1.90 3.16
CA GLY A 55 -3.99 -0.51 2.70
C GLY A 55 -4.99 0.41 3.36
N ASP A 56 -4.91 1.67 2.96
CA ASP A 56 -5.82 2.69 3.44
C ASP A 56 -7.26 2.31 3.11
N GLY A 57 -8.14 2.37 4.09
CA GLY A 57 -9.55 2.01 3.90
C GLY A 57 -9.88 0.54 4.10
N ASP A 58 -8.88 -0.32 4.22
CA ASP A 58 -9.13 -1.72 4.56
C ASP A 58 -9.54 -1.81 6.03
N ALA A 59 -10.13 -2.89 6.43
CA ALA A 59 -10.51 -3.11 7.83
C ALA A 59 -9.92 -4.38 8.39
N LEU A 60 -9.56 -4.31 9.66
CA LEU A 60 -9.08 -5.46 10.41
C LEU A 60 -10.26 -5.95 11.26
N ALA A 61 -10.68 -7.18 11.05
CA ALA A 61 -11.88 -7.71 11.74
C ALA A 61 -11.53 -8.31 13.08
N VAL A 62 -12.20 -7.86 14.11
CA VAL A 62 -12.01 -8.36 15.46
C VAL A 62 -12.73 -9.70 15.60
N ALA A 63 -12.02 -10.72 16.08
CA ALA A 63 -12.58 -12.04 16.26
C ALA A 63 -13.72 -12.00 17.26
N ASP A 64 -14.71 -12.81 17.03
CA ASP A 64 -15.85 -13.05 17.92
C ASP A 64 -16.89 -11.92 17.95
N SER A 65 -16.54 -10.69 17.70
CA SER A 65 -17.52 -9.61 17.75
C SER A 65 -17.94 -9.14 16.37
N GLY A 66 -17.09 -9.30 15.38
CA GLY A 66 -17.37 -8.74 14.05
C GLY A 66 -17.12 -7.24 13.98
N ASP A 67 -16.53 -6.66 14.99
CA ASP A 67 -16.17 -5.24 14.95
C ASP A 67 -15.03 -5.03 13.98
N MET A 68 -14.98 -3.86 13.39
CA MET A 68 -13.98 -3.53 12.39
C MET A 68 -13.12 -2.38 12.85
N ILE A 69 -11.81 -2.49 12.60
CA ILE A 69 -10.87 -1.41 12.86
C ILE A 69 -10.36 -0.96 11.50
N ARG A 70 -10.68 0.26 11.12
CA ARG A 70 -10.32 0.76 9.78
C ARG A 70 -8.88 1.24 9.75
N VAL A 71 -8.17 0.89 8.71
CA VAL A 71 -6.78 1.27 8.52
C VAL A 71 -6.70 2.62 7.82
N ILE A 72 -5.86 3.50 8.33
CA ILE A 72 -5.56 4.78 7.71
C ILE A 72 -4.07 4.77 7.37
N ALA A 73 -3.73 5.13 6.15
CA ALA A 73 -2.32 5.25 5.77
C ALA A 73 -1.74 6.51 6.40
N ALA A 74 -0.73 6.35 7.24
CA ALA A 74 -0.09 7.49 7.89
C ALA A 74 0.63 8.35 6.85
N ALA A 75 0.67 9.66 7.09
CA ALA A 75 1.43 10.54 6.22
C ALA A 75 2.92 10.24 6.42
N GLU A 76 3.64 10.12 5.32
CA GLU A 76 5.08 9.87 5.35
C GLU A 76 5.74 10.66 4.21
N ALA A 77 7.04 10.76 4.25
CA ALA A 77 7.77 11.53 3.24
C ALA A 77 7.67 10.86 1.88
N VAL A 78 7.07 11.53 0.93
CA VAL A 78 6.86 11.00 -0.42
C VAL A 78 7.32 12.00 -1.47
N ALA A 79 7.50 11.52 -2.68
CA ALA A 79 7.83 12.35 -3.83
C ALA A 79 6.80 12.07 -4.91
N ASP A 80 6.07 13.10 -5.30
CA ASP A 80 5.10 13.00 -6.37
C ASP A 80 5.75 13.46 -7.67
N ILE A 81 5.63 12.65 -8.69
CA ILE A 81 6.34 12.77 -9.94
C ILE A 81 5.35 13.07 -11.05
N THR A 82 5.58 14.14 -11.77
CA THR A 82 4.73 14.54 -12.88
C THR A 82 5.54 14.56 -14.15
N ALA A 83 5.00 13.98 -15.20
CA ALA A 83 5.66 13.98 -16.50
C ALA A 83 5.00 15.01 -17.42
N PRO A 84 5.75 15.56 -18.38
CA PRO A 84 5.20 16.58 -19.28
C PRO A 84 4.14 16.05 -20.24
N HIS A 85 4.17 14.77 -20.56
CA HIS A 85 3.17 14.17 -21.45
C HIS A 85 3.10 12.66 -21.19
N ILE A 86 2.11 12.02 -21.76
CA ILE A 86 1.82 10.62 -21.45
C ILE A 86 2.97 9.69 -21.80
N ASP A 87 3.66 9.91 -22.90
CA ASP A 87 4.78 9.06 -23.27
C ASP A 87 5.85 9.08 -22.19
N ALA A 88 6.16 10.27 -21.68
CA ALA A 88 7.15 10.41 -20.63
C ALA A 88 6.67 9.73 -19.35
N ALA A 89 5.38 9.84 -19.02
CA ALA A 89 4.82 9.21 -17.82
C ALA A 89 4.96 7.68 -17.90
N VAL A 90 4.68 7.11 -19.05
CA VAL A 90 4.80 5.66 -19.25
C VAL A 90 6.25 5.22 -19.09
N LYS A 91 7.19 5.97 -19.67
CA LYS A 91 8.61 5.63 -19.55
C LYS A 91 9.10 5.74 -18.12
N LEU A 92 8.64 6.77 -17.40
CA LEU A 92 9.00 6.91 -15.99
C LEU A 92 8.49 5.75 -15.16
N ALA A 93 7.24 5.36 -15.38
CA ALA A 93 6.66 4.22 -14.66
C ALA A 93 7.46 2.94 -14.97
N TRP A 94 7.89 2.76 -16.23
CA TRP A 94 8.69 1.60 -16.58
C TRP A 94 10.04 1.61 -15.84
N HIS A 95 10.71 2.76 -15.80
CA HIS A 95 12.00 2.87 -15.11
C HIS A 95 11.88 2.58 -13.62
N ILE A 96 10.86 3.13 -12.98
CA ILE A 96 10.64 2.92 -11.55
C ILE A 96 10.29 1.46 -11.29
N GLY A 97 9.38 0.90 -12.07
CA GLY A 97 8.97 -0.49 -11.91
C GLY A 97 10.11 -1.47 -12.16
N ASN A 98 11.01 -1.12 -13.09
CA ASN A 98 12.15 -1.96 -13.39
C ASN A 98 13.15 -2.02 -12.22
N ARG A 99 13.06 -1.10 -11.28
CA ARG A 99 13.90 -1.14 -10.09
C ARG A 99 13.20 -1.82 -8.94
N HIS A 100 12.03 -2.38 -9.17
CA HIS A 100 11.24 -3.06 -8.14
C HIS A 100 10.89 -2.12 -6.96
N THR A 101 10.77 -0.85 -7.23
CA THR A 101 10.44 0.14 -6.20
C THR A 101 8.94 0.26 -6.07
N PRO A 102 8.41 0.26 -4.85
CA PRO A 102 6.98 0.48 -4.66
C PRO A 102 6.57 1.85 -5.23
N MET A 103 5.48 1.88 -5.97
CA MET A 103 5.02 3.08 -6.64
C MET A 103 3.50 3.12 -6.66
N GLN A 104 2.94 4.27 -6.37
CA GLN A 104 1.51 4.50 -6.42
C GLN A 104 1.19 5.32 -7.67
N VAL A 105 0.16 4.94 -8.39
CA VAL A 105 -0.35 5.73 -9.51
C VAL A 105 -1.40 6.68 -8.96
N LEU A 106 -1.20 7.97 -9.17
CA LEU A 106 -2.12 8.98 -8.67
C LEU A 106 -3.20 9.29 -9.71
N PRO A 107 -4.35 9.79 -9.30
CA PRO A 107 -5.37 10.23 -10.25
C PRO A 107 -4.75 11.24 -11.23
N GLY A 108 -5.03 11.09 -12.50
CA GLY A 108 -4.48 11.99 -13.51
C GLY A 108 -3.13 11.58 -14.05
N GLY A 109 -2.57 10.48 -13.58
CA GLY A 109 -1.35 9.95 -14.17
C GLY A 109 -0.04 10.33 -13.48
N GLY A 110 -0.10 11.04 -12.39
CA GLY A 110 1.09 11.28 -11.59
C GLY A 110 1.52 10.01 -10.88
N LEU A 111 2.74 9.96 -10.44
CA LEU A 111 3.30 8.79 -9.75
C LEU A 111 3.80 9.23 -8.38
N ARG A 112 3.67 8.38 -7.39
CA ARG A 112 4.19 8.66 -6.05
C ARG A 112 5.11 7.55 -5.60
N ILE A 113 6.27 7.92 -5.10
CA ILE A 113 7.21 7.00 -4.47
C ILE A 113 7.53 7.52 -3.07
N ARG A 114 8.10 6.69 -2.22
CA ARG A 114 8.64 7.22 -0.97
C ARG A 114 9.85 8.07 -1.32
N ASP A 115 10.09 9.11 -0.52
CA ASP A 115 11.16 10.08 -0.83
C ASP A 115 12.52 9.38 -0.76
N ASP A 116 13.17 9.26 -1.90
CA ASP A 116 14.46 8.61 -2.03
C ASP A 116 15.27 9.47 -2.99
N HIS A 117 16.34 10.06 -2.50
CA HIS A 117 17.09 11.03 -3.29
C HIS A 117 17.73 10.43 -4.55
N VAL A 118 18.04 9.14 -4.55
CA VAL A 118 18.61 8.48 -5.73
C VAL A 118 17.55 8.36 -6.82
N LEU A 119 16.36 7.91 -6.44
CA LEU A 119 15.27 7.78 -7.39
C LEU A 119 14.77 9.14 -7.86
N VAL A 120 14.70 10.12 -6.99
CA VAL A 120 14.27 11.46 -7.35
C VAL A 120 15.26 12.03 -8.37
N ALA A 121 16.56 11.89 -8.15
CA ALA A 121 17.55 12.38 -9.10
C ALA A 121 17.42 11.67 -10.44
N MET A 122 17.10 10.39 -10.44
CA MET A 122 16.93 9.65 -11.67
C MET A 122 15.74 10.18 -12.48
N VAL A 123 14.58 10.35 -11.85
CA VAL A 123 13.40 10.80 -12.57
C VAL A 123 13.54 12.25 -13.05
N GLU A 124 14.24 13.07 -12.28
CA GLU A 124 14.51 14.44 -12.70
C GLU A 124 15.39 14.46 -13.95
N ARG A 125 16.39 13.58 -14.01
CA ARG A 125 17.22 13.49 -15.21
C ARG A 125 16.42 13.01 -16.41
N LEU A 126 15.33 12.32 -16.20
CA LEU A 126 14.47 11.87 -17.26
C LEU A 126 13.39 12.91 -17.62
N GLY A 127 13.47 14.09 -17.05
CA GLY A 127 12.60 15.21 -17.41
C GLY A 127 11.35 15.37 -16.55
N ALA A 128 11.25 14.66 -15.45
CA ALA A 128 10.08 14.77 -14.58
C ALA A 128 10.19 15.95 -13.64
N GLU A 129 9.05 16.45 -13.20
CA GLU A 129 8.97 17.39 -12.11
C GLU A 129 8.64 16.61 -10.85
N VAL A 130 9.26 16.97 -9.74
CA VAL A 130 9.09 16.26 -8.48
C VAL A 130 8.64 17.22 -7.39
N HIS A 131 7.60 16.82 -6.67
CA HIS A 131 7.09 17.56 -5.53
C HIS A 131 7.23 16.68 -4.29
N ARG A 132 8.08 17.09 -3.37
CA ARG A 132 8.30 16.36 -2.12
C ARG A 132 7.37 16.91 -1.05
N HIS A 133 6.68 16.03 -0.37
CA HIS A 133 5.76 16.42 0.70
C HIS A 133 5.46 15.21 1.59
N HIS A 134 4.51 15.34 2.48
CA HIS A 134 4.08 14.23 3.33
C HIS A 134 2.66 13.86 2.98
N ALA A 135 2.43 12.60 2.72
CA ALA A 135 1.09 12.09 2.37
C ALA A 135 1.05 10.58 2.61
N GLY A 136 -0.11 10.03 2.64
CA GLY A 136 -0.26 8.58 2.72
C GLY A 136 0.31 7.91 1.48
N PHE A 137 0.96 6.77 1.66
CA PHE A 137 1.56 6.05 0.54
C PHE A 137 0.90 4.68 0.40
N SER A 138 0.23 4.47 -0.72
CA SER A 138 -0.48 3.22 -1.00
C SER A 138 -0.06 2.73 -2.39
N PRO A 139 1.09 2.05 -2.48
CA PRO A 139 1.61 1.65 -3.79
C PRO A 139 0.76 0.58 -4.45
N GLU A 140 0.87 0.48 -5.75
CA GLU A 140 0.16 -0.54 -6.51
C GLU A 140 0.63 -1.93 -6.12
N ALA A 141 -0.27 -2.88 -6.09
CA ALA A 141 0.09 -4.24 -5.78
C ALA A 141 0.78 -4.85 -7.00
N GLY A 142 1.89 -5.50 -6.76
CA GLY A 142 2.59 -6.16 -7.84
C GLY A 142 1.98 -7.52 -8.14
N ALA A 143 2.35 -8.08 -9.25
CA ALA A 143 1.83 -9.36 -9.68
C ALA A 143 2.10 -10.47 -8.67
N TYR A 144 3.18 -10.34 -7.88
CA TYR A 144 3.51 -11.38 -6.95
C TYR A 144 3.28 -10.91 -5.53
N HIS A 145 2.48 -9.89 -5.37
CA HIS A 145 2.40 -9.31 -4.09
C HIS A 145 1.61 -10.15 -3.13
N ASP A 146 0.69 -10.84 -3.57
CA ASP A 146 -0.10 -11.54 -2.71
C ASP A 146 0.50 -12.62 -2.10
N GLY A 147 1.20 -12.39 -1.46
CA GLY A 147 1.80 -13.31 -0.78
C GLY A 147 1.49 -14.67 -0.88
N GLY A 148 0.51 -14.95 -0.64
CA GLY A 148 0.23 -16.29 -0.62
C GLY A 148 1.21 -16.90 -1.40
N GLY A 149 1.50 -16.31 -2.14
CA GLY A 149 2.46 -16.79 -2.88
C GLY A 149 2.64 -18.07 -3.27
N ALA A 150 2.12 -18.70 -2.92
CA ALA A 150 2.37 -19.95 -3.21
C ALA A 150 2.18 -20.15 -4.58
N GLY A 151 2.96 -20.31 -5.13
CA GLY A 151 2.77 -20.84 -6.34
C GLY A 151 2.20 -20.14 -7.41
N HIS A 152 1.90 -19.18 -7.39
CA HIS A 152 1.34 -18.73 -8.50
C HIS A 152 2.21 -18.37 -9.51
N HIS A 153 3.20 -18.65 -9.44
CA HIS A 153 4.09 -18.32 -10.44
C HIS A 153 3.57 -18.71 -11.72
N HIS A 154 2.77 -19.53 -11.74
CA HIS A 154 2.48 -20.07 -12.99
C HIS A 154 1.85 -19.04 -13.85
N HIS A 155 1.38 -18.06 -13.37
CA HIS A 155 0.78 -17.29 -14.30
C HIS A 155 1.67 -16.61 -15.18
N LEU A 156 2.78 -16.64 -14.90
CA LEU A 156 3.67 -16.03 -15.75
C LEU A 156 3.44 -16.48 -17.08
N SER A 157 3.08 -17.54 -17.22
CA SER A 157 3.04 -18.12 -18.51
C SER A 157 2.08 -17.41 -19.35
N LEU A 158 1.16 -16.84 -18.81
CA LEU A 158 0.22 -16.39 -19.66
C LEU A 158 0.60 -15.18 -20.26
N ILE A 159 1.35 -14.58 -19.73
CA ILE A 159 1.63 -13.44 -20.23
C ILE A 159 2.09 -13.38 -21.54
N HIS A 160 2.66 -14.19 -22.01
CA HIS A 160 3.26 -14.00 -23.24
C HIS A 160 2.38 -14.23 -24.26
N ILE A 161 1.42 -14.02 -24.15
CA ILE A 161 0.65 -14.20 -25.11
C ILE A 161 1.00 -13.49 -26.18
N SER A 162 1.32 -12.85 -26.34
CA SER A 162 1.66 -12.20 -27.43
C SER A 162 1.21 -12.16 -28.52
#